data_43ce45b790692e8a2d6373f0a6e6a346
#
_entry.id   43ce45b790692e8a2d6373f0a6e6a346
#
_cell.length_a   1.000
_cell.length_b   1.000
_cell.length_c   1.000
_cell.angle_alpha   90.00
_cell.angle_beta   90.00
_cell.angle_gamma   90.00
#
_symmetry.space_group_name_H-M   'P 1'
#
loop_
_entity.id
_entity.type
_entity.pdbx_description
1 polymer ?
#
loop_
_entity_poly.entity_id
_entity_poly.type
_entity_poly.pdbx_seq_one_letter_code
_entity_poly.pdbx_strand_id
1 'polypeptide(L)'
;YAELKDRSKDIIISGGENISSIEVEDALYKHSAVSAVGVVAWPDEKWGETPCAFIELTPDAKVTEEEIFAHCRENLAGFKCPRHVVFGPIPKTSTGKIQKFKLRDTAVEMSDAGN
;
A
#
# COMPACT_ATOMS: atom_id res chain seq x y z
N TYR A 1 3.83 8.68 -23.61
CA TYR A 1 4.52 7.43 -23.40
C TYR A 1 3.79 6.56 -22.38
N ALA A 2 3.98 5.25 -22.51
CA ALA A 2 3.40 4.29 -21.59
C ALA A 2 3.86 4.52 -20.15
N GLU A 3 5.06 5.00 -19.98
CA GLU A 3 5.62 5.28 -18.67
C GLU A 3 4.81 6.30 -17.89
N LEU A 4 4.31 7.31 -18.59
CA LEU A 4 3.48 8.32 -17.92
C LEU A 4 2.16 7.76 -17.47
N LYS A 5 1.60 6.84 -18.25
CA LYS A 5 0.34 6.18 -17.87
C LYS A 5 0.54 5.31 -16.63
N ASP A 6 1.65 4.62 -16.55
CA ASP A 6 1.96 3.78 -15.39
C ASP A 6 2.09 4.61 -14.12
N ARG A 7 2.69 5.79 -14.23
CA ARG A 7 2.84 6.69 -13.09
C ARG A 7 1.52 7.16 -12.54
N SER A 8 0.55 7.43 -13.40
CA SER A 8 -0.74 7.90 -12.91
C SER A 8 -1.45 6.85 -12.08
N LYS A 9 -1.16 5.57 -12.30
CA LYS A 9 -1.74 4.49 -11.51
C LYS A 9 -1.07 4.35 -10.13
N ASP A 10 0.10 4.94 -9.97
CA ASP A 10 0.85 4.87 -8.72
C ASP A 10 0.60 6.08 -7.83
N ILE A 11 -0.31 6.94 -8.22
CA ILE A 11 -0.67 8.12 -7.43
C ILE A 11 -2.02 7.88 -6.75
N ILE A 12 -2.06 8.10 -5.44
CA ILE A 12 -3.26 7.99 -4.63
C ILE A 12 -3.68 9.40 -4.25
N ILE A 13 -4.91 9.78 -4.55
CA ILE A 13 -5.40 11.11 -4.24
C ILE A 13 -6.26 11.03 -2.99
N SER A 14 -5.72 11.52 -1.88
CA SER A 14 -6.40 11.48 -0.57
C SER A 14 -6.64 12.92 -0.09
N GLY A 15 -7.89 13.30 -0.01
CA GLY A 15 -8.25 14.63 0.47
C GLY A 15 -7.64 15.75 -0.37
N GLY A 16 -7.44 15.53 -1.65
CA GLY A 16 -6.81 16.50 -2.54
C GLY A 16 -5.30 16.44 -2.59
N GLU A 17 -4.69 15.60 -1.75
CA GLU A 17 -3.23 15.44 -1.74
C GLU A 17 -2.80 14.26 -2.59
N ASN A 18 -1.76 14.46 -3.39
CA ASN A 18 -1.20 13.40 -4.22
C ASN A 18 -0.17 12.62 -3.43
N ILE A 19 -0.38 11.31 -3.33
CA ILE A 19 0.52 10.42 -2.60
C ILE A 19 1.09 9.41 -3.57
N SER A 20 2.42 9.35 -3.66
CA SER A 20 3.07 8.34 -4.50
C SER A 20 3.09 7.01 -3.76
N SER A 21 2.45 5.99 -4.35
CA SER A 21 2.46 4.66 -3.76
C SER A 21 3.88 4.10 -3.70
N ILE A 22 4.72 4.46 -4.66
CA ILE A 22 6.11 4.01 -4.69
C ILE A 22 6.89 4.57 -3.51
N GLU A 23 6.66 5.83 -3.16
CA GLU A 23 7.31 6.44 -2.00
C GLU A 23 6.94 5.71 -0.72
N VAL A 24 5.68 5.35 -0.57
CA VAL A 24 5.20 4.62 0.60
C VAL A 24 5.80 3.21 0.63
N GLU A 25 5.84 2.55 -0.53
CA GLU A 25 6.44 1.22 -0.64
C GLU A 25 7.91 1.25 -0.26
N ASP A 26 8.65 2.24 -0.74
CA ASP A 26 10.07 2.37 -0.42
C ASP A 26 10.29 2.54 1.08
N ALA A 27 9.46 3.33 1.73
CA ALA A 27 9.55 3.50 3.18
C ALA A 27 9.29 2.20 3.92
N LEU A 28 8.31 1.42 3.47
CA LEU A 28 7.98 0.14 4.08
C LEU A 28 9.08 -0.90 3.85
N TYR A 29 9.72 -0.88 2.68
CA TYR A 29 10.83 -1.80 2.41
C TYR A 29 12.04 -1.58 3.33
N LYS A 30 12.13 -0.43 3.97
CA LYS A 30 13.20 -0.18 4.94
C LYS A 30 13.01 -0.99 6.22
N HIS A 31 11.81 -1.51 6.45
CA HIS A 31 11.56 -2.34 7.63
C HIS A 31 12.07 -3.76 7.35
N SER A 32 12.87 -4.28 8.27
CA SER A 32 13.54 -5.57 8.08
C SER A 32 12.58 -6.75 7.98
N ALA A 33 11.41 -6.64 8.57
CA ALA A 33 10.40 -7.71 8.55
C ALA A 33 9.58 -7.77 7.27
N VAL A 34 9.67 -6.75 6.41
CA VAL A 34 8.89 -6.68 5.18
C VAL A 34 9.60 -7.41 4.06
N SER A 35 8.96 -8.48 3.55
CA SER A 35 9.47 -9.23 2.41
C SER A 35 9.01 -8.62 1.10
N ALA A 36 7.75 -8.22 1.04
CA ALA A 36 7.19 -7.56 -0.14
C ALA A 36 6.07 -6.63 0.31
N VAL A 37 5.87 -5.56 -0.44
CA VAL A 37 4.79 -4.62 -0.15
C VAL A 37 4.23 -4.04 -1.44
N GLY A 38 2.92 -3.89 -1.48
CA GLY A 38 2.23 -3.18 -2.55
C GLY A 38 1.26 -2.20 -1.95
N VAL A 39 1.35 -0.94 -2.36
CA VAL A 39 0.48 0.10 -1.86
C VAL A 39 -0.48 0.51 -2.96
N VAL A 40 -1.78 0.49 -2.66
CA VAL A 40 -2.83 0.82 -3.62
C VAL A 40 -3.85 1.75 -2.97
N ALA A 41 -4.71 2.33 -3.79
CA ALA A 41 -5.77 3.19 -3.30
C ALA A 41 -6.88 2.35 -2.64
N TRP A 42 -7.31 2.79 -1.48
CA TRP A 42 -8.47 2.22 -0.78
C TRP A 42 -9.60 3.24 -0.89
N PRO A 43 -10.77 2.86 -1.41
CA PRO A 43 -11.90 3.78 -1.52
C PRO A 43 -12.33 4.29 -0.15
N ASP A 44 -12.54 5.60 -0.04
CA ASP A 44 -12.92 6.23 1.22
C ASP A 44 -13.93 7.32 0.93
N GLU A 45 -15.04 7.33 1.67
CA GLU A 45 -16.11 8.30 1.45
C GLU A 45 -15.69 9.72 1.80
N LYS A 46 -14.84 9.85 2.81
CA LYS A 46 -14.42 11.16 3.30
C LYS A 46 -13.29 11.76 2.47
N TRP A 47 -12.30 10.94 2.14
CA TRP A 47 -11.07 11.41 1.50
C TRP A 47 -11.00 11.11 0.01
N GLY A 48 -11.94 10.34 -0.52
CA GLY A 48 -11.92 9.83 -1.87
C GLY A 48 -11.10 8.56 -1.95
N GLU A 49 -9.84 8.64 -1.61
CA GLU A 49 -8.94 7.49 -1.54
C GLU A 49 -7.99 7.65 -0.36
N THR A 50 -7.52 6.52 0.17
CA THR A 50 -6.47 6.51 1.16
C THR A 50 -5.47 5.42 0.81
N PRO A 51 -4.20 5.53 1.22
CA PRO A 51 -3.25 4.47 0.94
C PRO A 51 -3.57 3.20 1.73
N CYS A 52 -3.49 2.07 1.06
CA CYS A 52 -3.62 0.76 1.68
C CYS A 52 -2.37 -0.04 1.38
N ALA A 53 -1.70 -0.51 2.42
CA ALA A 53 -0.47 -1.28 2.28
C ALA A 53 -0.77 -2.77 2.43
N PHE A 54 -0.51 -3.54 1.38
CA PHE A 54 -0.53 -5.00 1.44
C PHE A 54 0.89 -5.44 1.71
N ILE A 55 1.11 -6.12 2.81
CA ILE A 55 2.46 -6.45 3.28
C ILE A 55 2.62 -7.95 3.43
N GLU A 56 3.66 -8.48 2.80
CA GLU A 56 4.07 -9.87 2.98
C GLU A 56 5.30 -9.84 3.88
N LEU A 57 5.19 -10.49 5.03
CA LEU A 57 6.29 -10.52 6.00
C LEU A 57 7.25 -11.66 5.71
N THR A 58 8.48 -11.53 6.20
CA THR A 58 9.42 -12.64 6.15
C THR A 58 8.90 -13.79 7.00
N PRO A 59 9.29 -15.05 6.72
CA PRO A 59 8.67 -16.22 7.38
C PRO A 59 8.67 -16.21 8.89
N ASP A 60 9.70 -15.65 9.51
CA ASP A 60 9.81 -15.65 10.97
C ASP A 60 9.40 -14.31 11.60
N ALA A 61 8.96 -13.38 10.80
CA ALA A 61 8.63 -12.05 11.31
C ALA A 61 7.26 -12.01 11.95
N LYS A 62 7.16 -11.28 13.05
CA LYS A 62 5.89 -11.01 13.73
C LYS A 62 5.82 -9.51 13.96
N VAL A 63 5.01 -8.84 13.17
CA VAL A 63 4.87 -7.39 13.21
C VAL A 63 3.40 -7.04 13.24
N THR A 64 3.03 -6.08 14.07
CA THR A 64 1.65 -5.62 14.16
C THR A 64 1.41 -4.44 13.22
N GLU A 65 0.14 -4.16 12.96
CA GLU A 65 -0.22 -2.98 12.18
C GLU A 65 0.31 -1.71 12.84
N GLU A 66 0.27 -1.66 14.17
CA GLU A 66 0.76 -0.50 14.91
C GLU A 66 2.23 -0.24 14.68
N GLU A 67 3.03 -1.30 14.60
CA GLU A 67 4.46 -1.18 14.32
C GLU A 67 4.67 -0.63 12.91
N ILE A 68 3.87 -1.07 11.95
CA ILE A 68 3.93 -0.58 10.58
C ILE A 68 3.56 0.90 10.53
N PHE A 69 2.48 1.29 11.22
CA PHE A 69 2.08 2.70 11.27
C PHE A 69 3.15 3.57 11.90
N ALA A 70 3.77 3.11 12.98
CA ALA A 70 4.85 3.85 13.63
C ALA A 70 6.05 4.02 12.69
N HIS A 71 6.41 2.94 11.98
CA HIS A 71 7.50 2.98 11.02
C HIS A 71 7.21 4.00 9.91
N CYS A 72 5.97 4.01 9.42
CA CYS A 72 5.57 4.96 8.37
C CYS A 72 5.64 6.39 8.88
N ARG A 73 5.19 6.64 10.10
CA ARG A 73 5.23 7.99 10.67
C ARG A 73 6.65 8.52 10.82
N GLU A 74 7.61 7.63 11.04
CA GLU A 74 9.01 8.03 11.14
C GLU A 74 9.64 8.34 9.78
N ASN A 75 9.12 7.73 8.72
CA ASN A 75 9.75 7.79 7.40
C ASN A 75 8.95 8.58 6.36
N LEU A 76 7.71 8.94 6.67
CA LEU A 76 6.80 9.60 5.73
C LEU A 76 6.08 10.75 6.41
N ALA A 77 5.65 11.73 5.60
CA ALA A 77 4.73 12.74 6.08
C ALA A 77 3.42 12.09 6.52
N GLY A 78 2.75 12.65 7.53
CA GLY A 78 1.57 12.03 8.11
C GLY A 78 0.48 11.69 7.11
N PHE A 79 0.22 12.58 6.13
CA PHE A 79 -0.83 12.33 5.14
C PHE A 79 -0.46 11.21 4.15
N LYS A 80 0.81 10.85 4.06
CA LYS A 80 1.29 9.79 3.17
C LYS A 80 1.25 8.41 3.81
N CYS A 81 1.07 8.33 5.12
CA CYS A 81 1.03 7.04 5.80
C CYS A 81 -0.23 6.26 5.41
N PRO A 82 -0.10 4.94 5.21
CA PRO A 82 -1.27 4.13 4.90
C PRO A 82 -2.25 4.13 6.07
N ARG A 83 -3.54 4.14 5.76
CA ARG A 83 -4.59 4.05 6.77
C ARG A 83 -5.07 2.63 6.97
N HIS A 84 -4.77 1.76 6.00
CA HIS A 84 -5.14 0.36 6.06
C HIS A 84 -3.90 -0.47 5.80
N VAL A 85 -3.71 -1.52 6.59
CA VAL A 85 -2.60 -2.45 6.44
C VAL A 85 -3.19 -3.85 6.40
N VAL A 86 -2.84 -4.62 5.37
CA VAL A 86 -3.29 -6.00 5.23
C VAL A 86 -2.05 -6.89 5.13
N PHE A 87 -1.95 -7.85 6.03
CA PHE A 87 -0.85 -8.82 6.01
C PHE A 87 -1.28 -10.06 5.25
N GLY A 88 -0.40 -10.61 4.45
CA GLY A 88 -0.66 -11.83 3.74
C GLY A 88 0.18 -11.95 2.48
N PRO A 89 0.05 -13.08 1.76
CA PRO A 89 0.80 -13.26 0.53
C PRO A 89 0.34 -12.26 -0.52
N ILE A 90 1.31 -11.74 -1.27
CA ILE A 90 1.05 -10.76 -2.31
C ILE A 90 1.11 -11.47 -3.66
N PRO A 91 0.09 -11.31 -4.53
CA PRO A 91 0.13 -11.91 -5.85
C PRO A 91 1.28 -11.35 -6.68
N LYS A 92 2.05 -12.25 -7.29
CA LYS A 92 3.19 -11.88 -8.12
C LYS A 92 3.13 -12.63 -9.44
N THR A 93 3.75 -12.03 -10.45
CA THR A 93 3.90 -12.69 -11.74
C THR A 93 4.99 -13.76 -11.65
N SER A 94 5.13 -14.57 -12.69
CA SER A 94 6.19 -15.57 -12.75
C SER A 94 7.58 -14.97 -12.65
N THR A 95 7.72 -13.68 -12.99
CA THR A 95 9.00 -12.98 -12.88
C THR A 95 9.19 -12.30 -11.52
N GLY A 96 8.24 -12.47 -10.60
CA GLY A 96 8.34 -11.92 -9.26
C GLY A 96 7.82 -10.51 -9.08
N LYS A 97 7.20 -9.93 -10.10
CA LYS A 97 6.64 -8.59 -10.02
C LYS A 97 5.28 -8.60 -9.33
N ILE A 98 5.06 -7.65 -8.45
CA ILE A 98 3.81 -7.53 -7.73
C ILE A 98 2.69 -7.11 -8.68
N GLN A 99 1.57 -7.84 -8.62
CA GLN A 99 0.41 -7.57 -9.45
C GLN A 99 -0.53 -6.59 -8.73
N LYS A 100 -0.22 -5.32 -8.81
CA LYS A 100 -0.96 -4.27 -8.09
C LYS A 100 -2.44 -4.21 -8.47
N PHE A 101 -2.78 -4.56 -9.71
CA PHE A 101 -4.18 -4.52 -10.11
C PHE A 101 -5.03 -5.49 -9.28
N LYS A 102 -4.45 -6.63 -8.89
CA LYS A 102 -5.15 -7.58 -8.03
C LYS A 102 -5.29 -7.03 -6.61
N LEU A 103 -4.30 -6.30 -6.15
CA LEU A 103 -4.36 -5.66 -4.84
C LEU A 103 -5.43 -4.56 -4.83
N ARG A 104 -5.55 -3.80 -5.91
CA ARG A 104 -6.59 -2.78 -6.02
C ARG A 104 -7.97 -3.40 -6.00
N ASP A 105 -8.16 -4.51 -6.72
CA ASP A 105 -9.44 -5.22 -6.71
C ASP A 105 -9.77 -5.72 -5.32
N THR A 106 -8.78 -6.28 -4.63
CA THR A 106 -8.97 -6.75 -3.26
C THR A 106 -9.33 -5.61 -2.32
N ALA A 107 -8.69 -4.46 -2.47
CA ALA A 107 -8.99 -3.30 -1.63
C ALA A 107 -10.43 -2.83 -1.83
N VAL A 108 -10.90 -2.80 -3.07
CA VAL A 108 -12.28 -2.43 -3.35
C VAL A 108 -13.25 -3.43 -2.72
N GLU A 109 -12.99 -4.72 -2.87
CA GLU A 109 -13.83 -5.75 -2.30
C GLU A 109 -13.87 -5.67 -0.77
N MET A 110 -12.72 -5.44 -0.15
CA MET A 110 -12.64 -5.34 1.31
C MET A 110 -13.37 -4.09 1.81
N SER A 111 -13.25 -2.98 1.10
CA SER A 111 -13.94 -1.76 1.50
C SER A 111 -15.45 -1.91 1.38
N ASP A 112 -15.92 -2.60 0.36
CA ASP A 112 -17.36 -2.87 0.20
C ASP A 112 -17.85 -3.81 1.30
N ALA A 113 -17.07 -4.83 1.62
CA ALA A 113 -17.44 -5.79 2.66
C ALA A 113 -17.45 -5.16 4.05
N GLY A 114 -16.62 -4.16 4.27
CA GLY A 114 -16.54 -3.45 5.53
C GLY A 114 -17.67 -2.45 5.76
N ASN A 115 -18.39 -2.17 4.74
CA ASN A 115 -19.53 -1.25 4.80
C ASN A 115 -20.83 -2.02 4.90
#